data_38d884aa71f5ac156261691da8eb97dc
#
_entry.id   38d884aa71f5ac156261691da8eb97dc
#
_cell.length_a   1.000
_cell.length_b   1.000
_cell.length_c   1.000
_cell.angle_alpha   90.00
_cell.angle_beta   90.00
_cell.angle_gamma   90.00
#
_symmetry.space_group_name_H-M   'P 1'
#
loop_
_entity.id
_entity.type
_entity.pdbx_description
1 polymer ?
#
loop_
_entity_poly.entity_id
_entity_poly.type
_entity_poly.pdbx_seq_one_letter_code
_entity_poly.pdbx_strand_id
1 'polypeptide(L)'
;ISLEPLSLVSNSFREILETEGRFLTAVEIETSRGLLMAEASRKTAELAKSLSEFNQIDLVCLTDNPGGNPHIRPEVLGQDLLFRGRDVVINLSCKDYNRNGIESRLWALGSQGFTNVLALSGDYPIGGFKGQAQPVFDIDSVGLLQLMSEMNEGLPNRMWGSVGRED
;
A
#
# COMPACT_ATOMS: atom_id res chain seq x y z
N ILE A 1 -9.21 0.93 28.58
CA ILE A 1 -9.52 1.79 27.42
C ILE A 1 -10.24 0.88 26.45
N SER A 2 -11.57 0.99 26.41
CA SER A 2 -12.39 0.33 25.40
C SER A 2 -12.01 0.95 24.06
N LEU A 3 -11.23 0.25 23.27
CA LEU A 3 -11.09 0.56 21.85
C LEU A 3 -12.41 0.14 21.21
N GLU A 4 -13.26 1.09 20.89
CA GLU A 4 -14.35 0.83 19.96
C GLU A 4 -13.76 0.14 18.74
N PRO A 5 -14.36 -0.97 18.24
CA PRO A 5 -13.92 -1.53 16.99
C PRO A 5 -13.93 -0.40 15.96
N LEU A 6 -12.80 -0.18 15.30
CA LEU A 6 -12.74 0.73 14.14
C LEU A 6 -13.94 0.38 13.27
N SER A 7 -14.98 1.18 13.36
CA SER A 7 -16.17 1.06 12.53
C SER A 7 -15.62 0.89 11.12
N LEU A 8 -15.99 -0.20 10.48
CA LEU A 8 -15.58 -0.56 9.12
C LEU A 8 -15.47 0.70 8.31
N VAL A 9 -14.23 1.14 8.05
CA VAL A 9 -13.98 2.27 7.17
C VAL A 9 -14.68 1.89 5.88
N SER A 10 -15.71 2.64 5.50
CA SER A 10 -16.45 2.35 4.28
C SER A 10 -15.43 2.33 3.16
N ASN A 11 -15.21 1.16 2.57
CA ASN A 11 -14.28 1.02 1.45
C ASN A 11 -15.03 1.42 0.19
N SER A 12 -15.08 2.73 -0.07
CA SER A 12 -15.78 3.28 -1.23
C SER A 12 -15.20 2.76 -2.55
N PHE A 13 -13.93 2.40 -2.59
CA PHE A 13 -13.31 1.76 -3.74
C PHE A 13 -13.93 0.40 -4.04
N ARG A 14 -14.19 -0.43 -3.03
CA ARG A 14 -14.87 -1.71 -3.21
C ARG A 14 -16.30 -1.52 -3.72
N GLU A 15 -17.03 -0.57 -3.15
CA GLU A 15 -18.40 -0.24 -3.58
C GLU A 15 -18.43 0.21 -5.04
N ILE A 16 -17.44 0.99 -5.48
CA ILE A 16 -17.31 1.42 -6.88
C ILE A 16 -17.05 0.22 -7.79
N LEU A 17 -16.15 -0.68 -7.42
CA LEU A 17 -15.81 -1.89 -8.19
C LEU A 17 -17.02 -2.82 -8.35
N GLU A 18 -17.87 -2.91 -7.33
CA GLU A 18 -19.05 -3.77 -7.32
C GLU A 18 -20.26 -3.12 -8.02
N THR A 19 -20.19 -1.83 -8.39
CA THR A 19 -21.26 -1.12 -9.08
C THR A 19 -21.20 -1.34 -10.59
N GLU A 20 -22.18 -2.05 -11.15
CA GLU A 20 -22.28 -2.30 -12.59
C GLU A 20 -22.39 -0.99 -13.39
N GLY A 21 -21.65 -0.94 -14.51
CA GLY A 21 -21.72 0.16 -15.47
C GLY A 21 -21.00 1.44 -15.05
N ARG A 22 -20.34 1.47 -13.89
CA ARG A 22 -19.52 2.60 -13.47
C ARG A 22 -18.08 2.45 -13.96
N PHE A 23 -17.58 3.46 -14.67
CA PHE A 23 -16.17 3.56 -15.02
C PHE A 23 -15.38 4.13 -13.86
N LEU A 24 -14.33 3.43 -13.43
CA LEU A 24 -13.44 3.85 -12.34
C LEU A 24 -12.24 4.59 -12.91
N THR A 25 -11.96 5.76 -12.36
CA THR A 25 -10.79 6.58 -12.71
C THR A 25 -9.79 6.60 -11.57
N ALA A 26 -8.61 6.07 -11.82
CA ALA A 26 -7.49 6.07 -10.89
C ALA A 26 -6.32 6.90 -11.43
N VAL A 27 -5.59 7.58 -10.54
CA VAL A 27 -4.33 8.24 -10.87
C VAL A 27 -3.21 7.59 -10.09
N GLU A 28 -2.15 7.18 -10.77
CA GLU A 28 -0.95 6.69 -10.11
C GLU A 28 0.05 7.82 -9.89
N ILE A 29 0.60 7.90 -8.68
CA ILE A 29 1.71 8.80 -8.33
C ILE A 29 2.94 7.95 -8.06
N GLU A 30 4.01 8.25 -8.78
CA GLU A 30 5.32 7.74 -8.46
C GLU A 30 5.83 8.43 -7.18
N THR A 31 6.16 7.62 -6.17
CA THR A 31 6.75 8.12 -4.92
C THR A 31 8.14 8.71 -5.17
N SER A 32 8.52 9.71 -4.40
CA SER A 32 9.80 10.40 -4.59
C SER A 32 10.96 9.69 -3.93
N ARG A 33 12.17 10.00 -4.37
CA ARG A 33 13.40 9.59 -3.70
C ARG A 33 13.76 10.60 -2.60
N GLY A 34 14.14 10.10 -1.43
CA GLY A 34 14.55 10.92 -0.30
C GLY A 34 13.38 11.31 0.62
N LEU A 35 13.64 12.26 1.50
CA LEU A 35 12.66 12.70 2.50
C LEU A 35 11.52 13.48 1.86
N LEU A 36 10.29 13.28 2.34
CA LEU A 36 9.11 13.99 1.84
C LEU A 36 9.24 15.52 1.91
N MET A 37 9.92 16.02 2.93
CA MET A 37 10.15 17.45 3.12
C MET A 37 11.31 18.03 2.28
N ALA A 38 12.03 17.19 1.53
CA ALA A 38 13.09 17.65 0.66
C ALA A 38 12.53 18.37 -0.57
N GLU A 39 13.28 19.34 -1.10
CA GLU A 39 12.92 20.11 -2.30
C GLU A 39 12.58 19.20 -3.49
N ALA A 40 13.34 18.11 -3.66
CA ALA A 40 13.10 17.13 -4.72
C ALA A 40 11.75 16.42 -4.62
N SER A 41 11.18 16.31 -3.42
CA SER A 41 9.89 15.65 -3.16
C SER A 41 8.71 16.61 -3.16
N ARG A 42 8.96 17.92 -3.19
CA ARG A 42 7.91 18.95 -3.07
C ARG A 42 6.85 18.81 -4.15
N LYS A 43 7.25 18.61 -5.41
CA LYS A 43 6.30 18.46 -6.53
C LYS A 43 5.37 17.26 -6.35
N THR A 44 5.88 16.14 -5.85
CA THR A 44 5.08 14.94 -5.58
C THR A 44 4.08 15.20 -4.45
N ALA A 45 4.49 15.89 -3.39
CA ALA A 45 3.59 16.26 -2.29
C ALA A 45 2.52 17.28 -2.73
N GLU A 46 2.88 18.28 -3.53
CA GLU A 46 1.94 19.25 -4.11
C GLU A 46 0.93 18.58 -5.05
N LEU A 47 1.39 17.63 -5.88
CA LEU A 47 0.51 16.84 -6.74
C LEU A 47 -0.47 16.01 -5.92
N ALA A 48 -0.01 15.29 -4.90
CA ALA A 48 -0.87 14.51 -4.03
C ALA A 48 -1.94 15.39 -3.36
N LYS A 49 -1.54 16.57 -2.87
CA LYS A 49 -2.49 17.54 -2.32
C LYS A 49 -3.52 17.99 -3.35
N SER A 50 -3.10 18.33 -4.56
CA SER A 50 -4.03 18.75 -5.63
C SER A 50 -5.02 17.64 -5.99
N LEU A 51 -4.55 16.38 -6.06
CA LEU A 51 -5.41 15.23 -6.33
C LEU A 51 -6.39 14.94 -5.20
N SER A 52 -6.07 15.29 -3.95
CA SER A 52 -7.02 15.15 -2.85
C SER A 52 -8.25 16.06 -2.99
N GLU A 53 -8.11 17.16 -3.70
CA GLU A 53 -9.16 18.16 -3.95
C GLU A 53 -9.88 17.94 -5.30
N PHE A 54 -9.37 17.04 -6.15
CA PHE A 54 -9.87 16.83 -7.51
C PHE A 54 -10.94 15.74 -7.56
N ASN A 55 -12.20 16.14 -7.73
CA ASN A 55 -13.36 15.26 -7.62
C ASN A 55 -13.64 14.34 -8.82
N GLN A 56 -12.86 14.44 -9.92
CA GLN A 56 -13.06 13.64 -11.12
C GLN A 56 -12.29 12.31 -11.12
N ILE A 57 -11.55 12.03 -10.04
CA ILE A 57 -10.88 10.76 -9.83
C ILE A 57 -11.49 10.04 -8.63
N ASP A 58 -11.56 8.73 -8.70
CA ASP A 58 -12.10 7.90 -7.63
C ASP A 58 -11.05 7.58 -6.58
N LEU A 59 -9.82 7.30 -7.01
CA LEU A 59 -8.74 6.89 -6.12
C LEU A 59 -7.35 7.30 -6.60
N VAL A 60 -6.38 7.22 -5.70
CA VAL A 60 -4.96 7.44 -5.99
C VAL A 60 -4.18 6.16 -5.68
N CYS A 61 -3.42 5.67 -6.66
CA CYS A 61 -2.46 4.58 -6.48
C CYS A 61 -1.07 5.16 -6.16
N LEU A 62 -0.35 4.55 -5.24
CA LEU A 62 0.99 4.97 -4.85
C LEU A 62 1.99 3.86 -5.07
N THR A 63 3.05 4.16 -5.84
CA THR A 63 4.07 3.17 -6.20
C THR A 63 4.98 2.79 -5.04
N ASP A 64 5.44 1.54 -5.01
CA ASP A 64 6.39 0.99 -4.04
C ASP A 64 7.72 0.70 -4.71
N ASN A 65 8.75 1.52 -4.47
CA ASN A 65 10.09 1.39 -5.03
C ASN A 65 10.10 1.13 -6.56
N PRO A 66 9.49 2.01 -7.38
CA PRO A 66 9.33 1.79 -8.82
C PRO A 66 10.67 1.70 -9.54
N GLY A 67 10.70 0.92 -10.64
CA GLY A 67 11.89 0.70 -11.46
C GLY A 67 13.06 0.06 -10.71
N GLY A 68 12.79 -0.68 -9.63
CA GLY A 68 13.82 -1.33 -8.82
C GLY A 68 14.72 -0.37 -8.03
N ASN A 69 14.30 0.87 -7.82
CA ASN A 69 15.04 1.89 -7.08
C ASN A 69 14.39 2.18 -5.72
N PRO A 70 15.17 2.58 -4.69
CA PRO A 70 14.59 2.97 -3.41
C PRO A 70 13.88 4.32 -3.53
N HIS A 71 12.64 4.34 -3.07
CA HIS A 71 11.79 5.52 -2.95
C HIS A 71 11.25 5.63 -1.53
N ILE A 72 10.66 6.77 -1.19
CA ILE A 72 9.92 6.89 0.06
C ILE A 72 8.74 5.90 0.04
N ARG A 73 8.45 5.31 1.17
CA ARG A 73 7.33 4.37 1.26
C ARG A 73 6.01 5.03 0.93
N PRO A 74 5.14 4.39 0.14
CA PRO A 74 3.88 4.98 -0.33
C PRO A 74 2.97 5.43 0.81
N GLU A 75 2.94 4.71 1.94
CA GLU A 75 2.12 5.08 3.09
C GLU A 75 2.47 6.45 3.69
N VAL A 76 3.72 6.91 3.54
CA VAL A 76 4.12 8.24 4.03
C VAL A 76 3.42 9.36 3.25
N LEU A 77 3.28 9.20 1.93
CA LEU A 77 2.53 10.14 1.09
C LEU A 77 1.01 9.90 1.22
N GLY A 78 0.61 8.63 1.32
CA GLY A 78 -0.78 8.21 1.36
C GLY A 78 -1.53 8.65 2.60
N GLN A 79 -0.83 8.83 3.73
CA GLN A 79 -1.47 9.22 4.99
C GLN A 79 -2.20 10.57 4.88
N ASP A 80 -1.61 11.55 4.21
CA ASP A 80 -2.26 12.87 3.99
C ASP A 80 -3.47 12.73 3.05
N LEU A 81 -3.40 11.89 2.02
CA LEU A 81 -4.52 11.60 1.12
C LEU A 81 -5.69 10.94 1.86
N LEU A 82 -5.42 9.93 2.70
CA LEU A 82 -6.44 9.29 3.53
C LEU A 82 -7.07 10.28 4.51
N PHE A 83 -6.26 11.09 5.18
CA PHE A 83 -6.76 12.11 6.11
C PHE A 83 -7.70 13.11 5.44
N ARG A 84 -7.49 13.39 4.15
CA ARG A 84 -8.36 14.24 3.32
C ARG A 84 -9.56 13.49 2.72
N GLY A 85 -9.77 12.24 3.11
CA GLY A 85 -10.91 11.43 2.65
C GLY A 85 -10.77 10.86 1.23
N ARG A 86 -9.53 10.76 0.70
CA ARG A 86 -9.27 10.16 -0.60
C ARG A 86 -8.98 8.67 -0.46
N ASP A 87 -9.62 7.84 -1.28
CA ASP A 87 -9.26 6.43 -1.38
C ASP A 87 -7.85 6.26 -1.95
N VAL A 88 -7.07 5.45 -1.26
CA VAL A 88 -5.67 5.17 -1.63
C VAL A 88 -5.48 3.68 -1.83
N VAL A 89 -4.82 3.32 -2.92
CA VAL A 89 -4.31 1.97 -3.18
C VAL A 89 -2.79 2.00 -3.01
N ILE A 90 -2.29 1.17 -2.11
CA ILE A 90 -0.86 0.98 -1.92
C ILE A 90 -0.39 -0.12 -2.86
N ASN A 91 0.51 0.21 -3.78
CA ASN A 91 1.23 -0.80 -4.53
C ASN A 91 2.20 -1.49 -3.55
N LEU A 92 2.12 -2.81 -3.42
CA LEU A 92 3.02 -3.59 -2.56
C LEU A 92 3.78 -4.60 -3.40
N SER A 93 5.09 -4.40 -3.49
CA SER A 93 5.96 -5.27 -4.29
C SER A 93 6.66 -6.33 -3.44
N CYS A 94 6.77 -7.54 -3.98
CA CYS A 94 7.45 -8.66 -3.32
C CYS A 94 8.98 -8.59 -3.41
N LYS A 95 9.52 -7.76 -4.32
CA LYS A 95 10.95 -7.76 -4.67
C LYS A 95 11.90 -7.44 -3.52
N ASP A 96 11.47 -6.61 -2.57
CA ASP A 96 12.34 -6.09 -1.49
C ASP A 96 12.09 -6.80 -0.14
N TYR A 97 11.16 -7.76 -0.07
CA TYR A 97 10.69 -8.34 1.18
C TYR A 97 10.66 -9.85 1.17
N ASN A 98 11.02 -10.46 2.30
CA ASN A 98 10.60 -11.81 2.63
C ASN A 98 9.20 -11.82 3.25
N ARG A 99 8.62 -13.02 3.46
CA ARG A 99 7.26 -13.18 4.02
C ARG A 99 7.07 -12.47 5.35
N ASN A 100 8.05 -12.52 6.26
CA ASN A 100 7.95 -11.83 7.54
C ASN A 100 7.89 -10.30 7.35
N GLY A 101 8.68 -9.76 6.44
CA GLY A 101 8.65 -8.33 6.10
C GLY A 101 7.34 -7.90 5.47
N ILE A 102 6.77 -8.74 4.60
CA ILE A 102 5.46 -8.51 3.97
C ILE A 102 4.35 -8.51 5.02
N GLU A 103 4.30 -9.54 5.88
CA GLU A 103 3.31 -9.67 6.94
C GLU A 103 3.33 -8.47 7.89
N SER A 104 4.52 -8.11 8.39
CA SER A 104 4.70 -6.94 9.25
C SER A 104 4.25 -5.64 8.56
N ARG A 105 4.53 -5.50 7.27
CA ARG A 105 4.12 -4.34 6.50
C ARG A 105 2.61 -4.27 6.30
N LEU A 106 1.95 -5.39 6.03
CA LEU A 106 0.49 -5.46 5.89
C LEU A 106 -0.20 -5.09 7.20
N TRP A 107 0.30 -5.54 8.35
CA TRP A 107 -0.21 -5.08 9.66
C TRP A 107 -0.03 -3.58 9.86
N ALA A 108 1.12 -3.03 9.48
CA ALA A 108 1.36 -1.59 9.58
C ALA A 108 0.40 -0.80 8.68
N LEU A 109 0.20 -1.23 7.43
CA LEU A 109 -0.75 -0.59 6.50
C LEU A 109 -2.18 -0.65 7.03
N GLY A 110 -2.66 -1.81 7.47
CA GLY A 110 -3.99 -1.96 8.06
C GLY A 110 -4.17 -1.08 9.30
N SER A 111 -3.17 -1.04 10.20
CA SER A 111 -3.20 -0.19 11.40
C SER A 111 -3.22 1.31 11.10
N GLN A 112 -2.72 1.72 9.93
CA GLN A 112 -2.76 3.10 9.44
C GLN A 112 -4.04 3.44 8.65
N GLY A 113 -4.93 2.47 8.43
CA GLY A 113 -6.20 2.65 7.72
C GLY A 113 -6.12 2.40 6.21
N PHE A 114 -5.01 1.86 5.68
CA PHE A 114 -4.94 1.46 4.28
C PHE A 114 -5.60 0.09 4.08
N THR A 115 -6.71 0.08 3.39
CA THR A 115 -7.54 -1.13 3.16
C THR A 115 -7.40 -1.69 1.75
N ASN A 116 -6.76 -0.95 0.83
CA ASN A 116 -6.63 -1.32 -0.57
C ASN A 116 -5.16 -1.51 -0.94
N VAL A 117 -4.82 -2.69 -1.44
CA VAL A 117 -3.46 -3.05 -1.84
C VAL A 117 -3.47 -3.63 -3.25
N LEU A 118 -2.57 -3.15 -4.10
CA LEU A 118 -2.25 -3.76 -5.38
C LEU A 118 -1.03 -4.68 -5.20
N ALA A 119 -1.24 -5.99 -5.30
CA ALA A 119 -0.20 -6.98 -5.15
C ALA A 119 0.66 -7.08 -6.42
N LEU A 120 1.95 -6.83 -6.30
CA LEU A 120 2.91 -6.82 -7.40
C LEU A 120 4.12 -7.71 -7.09
N SER A 121 4.65 -8.40 -8.09
CA SER A 121 5.97 -9.04 -7.97
C SER A 121 7.07 -7.96 -7.87
N GLY A 122 6.95 -6.90 -8.63
CA GLY A 122 7.87 -5.76 -8.66
C GLY A 122 8.99 -5.90 -9.68
N ASP A 123 9.66 -4.78 -9.96
CA ASP A 123 10.79 -4.72 -10.90
C ASP A 123 12.07 -5.24 -10.26
N TYR A 124 12.91 -5.89 -11.06
CA TYR A 124 14.22 -6.33 -10.57
C TYR A 124 15.10 -5.13 -10.15
N PRO A 125 15.79 -5.15 -8.99
CA PRO A 125 16.52 -3.99 -8.45
C PRO A 125 17.85 -3.73 -9.18
N ILE A 126 17.80 -3.39 -10.46
CA ILE A 126 19.00 -3.16 -11.28
C ILE A 126 19.75 -1.89 -10.86
N GLY A 127 19.03 -0.82 -10.55
CA GLY A 127 19.59 0.50 -10.25
C GLY A 127 19.82 0.77 -8.77
N GLY A 128 19.19 0.00 -7.87
CA GLY A 128 19.24 0.22 -6.43
C GLY A 128 20.64 0.02 -5.87
N PHE A 129 21.14 0.97 -5.06
CA PHE A 129 22.46 0.94 -4.44
C PHE A 129 23.59 0.64 -5.44
N LYS A 130 23.63 1.37 -6.56
CA LYS A 130 24.60 1.19 -7.64
C LYS A 130 24.57 -0.22 -8.27
N GLY A 131 23.41 -0.86 -8.34
CA GLY A 131 23.26 -2.22 -8.86
C GLY A 131 23.65 -3.34 -7.88
N GLN A 132 23.88 -3.03 -6.60
CA GLN A 132 24.29 -3.99 -5.58
C GLN A 132 23.14 -4.48 -4.71
N ALA A 133 21.94 -3.88 -4.83
CA ALA A 133 20.76 -4.34 -4.10
C ALA A 133 20.39 -5.75 -4.57
N GLN A 134 20.23 -6.67 -3.61
CA GLN A 134 19.84 -8.04 -3.92
C GLN A 134 18.32 -8.17 -3.87
N PRO A 135 17.70 -8.79 -4.89
CA PRO A 135 16.27 -9.07 -4.86
C PRO A 135 15.96 -10.16 -3.85
N VAL A 136 14.81 -10.09 -3.24
CA VAL A 136 14.33 -11.09 -2.28
C VAL A 136 13.36 -12.06 -2.96
N PHE A 137 12.24 -11.56 -3.51
CA PHE A 137 11.23 -12.38 -4.19
C PHE A 137 10.92 -13.69 -3.48
N ASP A 138 10.74 -13.67 -2.14
CA ASP A 138 10.38 -14.86 -1.35
C ASP A 138 9.02 -15.43 -1.76
N ILE A 139 8.12 -14.55 -2.23
CA ILE A 139 6.86 -14.88 -2.89
C ILE A 139 6.66 -13.95 -4.10
N ASP A 140 5.79 -14.36 -5.00
CA ASP A 140 5.30 -13.54 -6.12
C ASP A 140 3.96 -12.86 -5.77
N SER A 141 3.38 -12.15 -6.73
CA SER A 141 2.10 -11.46 -6.54
C SER A 141 0.94 -12.41 -6.23
N VAL A 142 0.95 -13.63 -6.73
CA VAL A 142 -0.09 -14.64 -6.44
C VAL A 142 0.06 -15.13 -5.00
N GLY A 143 1.29 -15.44 -4.59
CA GLY A 143 1.59 -15.80 -3.20
C GLY A 143 1.29 -14.67 -2.22
N LEU A 144 1.46 -13.41 -2.63
CA LEU A 144 1.09 -12.24 -1.82
C LEU A 144 -0.44 -12.16 -1.64
N LEU A 145 -1.23 -12.37 -2.70
CA LEU A 145 -2.70 -12.40 -2.59
C LEU A 145 -3.16 -13.52 -1.67
N GLN A 146 -2.55 -14.71 -1.76
CA GLN A 146 -2.85 -15.82 -0.87
C GLN A 146 -2.53 -15.47 0.60
N LEU A 147 -1.35 -14.90 0.86
CA LEU A 147 -0.95 -14.47 2.21
C LEU A 147 -1.94 -13.45 2.78
N MET A 148 -2.36 -12.45 1.98
CA MET A 148 -3.34 -11.46 2.40
C MET A 148 -4.71 -12.09 2.73
N SER A 149 -5.15 -13.08 1.94
CA SER A 149 -6.39 -13.82 2.22
C SER A 149 -6.29 -14.57 3.54
N GLU A 150 -5.19 -15.30 3.76
CA GLU A 150 -4.94 -16.03 5.01
C GLU A 150 -4.86 -15.09 6.23
N MET A 151 -4.27 -13.90 6.06
CA MET A 151 -4.22 -12.87 7.13
C MET A 151 -5.61 -12.35 7.48
N ASN A 152 -6.49 -12.17 6.50
CA ASN A 152 -7.88 -11.74 6.73
C ASN A 152 -8.73 -12.80 7.46
N GLU A 153 -8.40 -14.08 7.28
CA GLU A 153 -9.07 -15.20 7.97
C GLU A 153 -8.48 -15.49 9.35
N GLY A 154 -7.36 -14.86 9.68
CA GLY A 154 -6.56 -15.16 10.85
C GLY A 154 -5.53 -16.24 10.58
N LEU A 155 -4.25 -15.93 10.72
CA LEU A 155 -3.16 -16.87 10.46
C LEU A 155 -3.19 -18.05 11.44
N PRO A 156 -3.34 -19.30 10.98
CA PRO A 156 -3.38 -20.44 11.87
C PRO A 156 -2.02 -20.68 12.55
N ASN A 157 -2.07 -20.86 13.87
CA ASN A 157 -1.04 -21.44 14.72
C ASN A 157 0.43 -21.23 14.34
N ARG A 158 0.95 -20.05 14.58
CA ARG A 158 2.38 -19.86 14.79
C ARG A 158 2.73 -20.04 16.27
N MET A 159 4.00 -20.32 16.59
CA MET A 159 4.51 -20.67 17.94
C MET A 159 4.08 -19.73 19.10
N TRP A 160 3.38 -18.63 18.81
CA TRP A 160 2.97 -17.59 19.76
C TRP A 160 1.45 -17.39 19.85
N GLY A 161 0.66 -18.34 19.38
CA GLY A 161 -0.79 -18.24 19.34
C GLY A 161 -1.31 -17.57 18.06
N SER A 162 -2.62 -17.60 17.87
CA SER A 162 -3.28 -16.98 16.73
C SER A 162 -3.07 -15.45 16.75
N VAL A 163 -2.33 -14.94 15.83
CA VAL A 163 -2.28 -13.51 15.52
C VAL A 163 -3.29 -13.30 14.41
N GLY A 164 -4.52 -13.12 14.76
CA GLY A 164 -5.61 -12.89 13.85
C GLY A 164 -6.69 -12.10 14.54
N ARG A 165 -7.70 -11.77 13.81
CA ARG A 165 -8.88 -11.07 14.28
C ARG A 165 -9.32 -11.63 15.64
N GLU A 166 -9.14 -10.85 16.69
CA GLU A 166 -9.97 -11.03 17.89
C GLU A 166 -11.34 -10.43 17.54
N ASP A 167 -12.36 -11.26 17.66
CA ASP A 167 -13.77 -10.93 17.41
C ASP A 167 -14.24 -9.74 18.27
#